data_507530376837318a68d0de9ed616ed4a
#
_entry.id   507530376837318a68d0de9ed616ed4a
#
_cell.length_a   1.000
_cell.length_b   1.000
_cell.length_c   1.000
_cell.angle_alpha   90.00
_cell.angle_beta   90.00
_cell.angle_gamma   90.00
#
_symmetry.space_group_name_H-M   'P 1'
#
loop_
_entity.id
_entity.type
_entity.pdbx_description
1 polymer ?
#
loop_
_entity_poly.entity_id
_entity_poly.type
_entity_poly.pdbx_seq_one_letter_code
_entity_poly.pdbx_strand_id
1 'polypeptide(L)'
;MPPDLAGNSVVICSQVSQDVGVPEKPTRRRSDRVIHQHPLAYLLGLEGVALMRAFAGEHDGAFTRARFADVRRLLDSADDLGSGTDVSPLPIADGYDGWALTYDDEDNGCFPMRDDVLAPMLDRLAAGRVLDAACGTGVVARQLLDRGHEVVGVDVSAGMLARARTAAPDAQFVVGDITGLPLPDAAVDHVVCSLALAHVADLHRFFAEAARVMRPGGHLYIVDTRSHFIGSTYYPLIQETSDGWIGYIAGYSHGVGDYLRAALPHGYVVRSCDEVRRNADIVAPDEVPEPLTPGPPDIWELHPWVRDAANAAKAGQPGIIAWDFELRPDV
;
A
#
# COMPACT_ATOMS: atom_id res chain seq x y z
N MET A 1 34.56 -41.90 -30.55
CA MET A 1 34.00 -42.13 -29.22
C MET A 1 34.12 -40.82 -28.44
N PRO A 2 33.07 -40.06 -28.19
CA PRO A 2 33.08 -38.93 -27.24
C PRO A 2 32.82 -39.46 -25.83
N PRO A 3 33.35 -38.80 -24.78
CA PRO A 3 33.16 -39.23 -23.41
C PRO A 3 31.76 -38.83 -22.86
N ASP A 4 31.26 -39.71 -22.04
CA ASP A 4 30.05 -39.67 -21.28
C ASP A 4 29.92 -38.38 -20.39
N LEU A 5 28.87 -37.62 -20.56
CA LEU A 5 28.42 -36.60 -19.63
C LEU A 5 27.34 -37.23 -18.74
N ALA A 6 27.79 -37.98 -17.73
CA ALA A 6 26.88 -38.44 -16.67
C ALA A 6 26.80 -37.43 -15.53
N GLY A 7 25.62 -36.90 -15.31
CA GLY A 7 25.05 -36.71 -14.01
C GLY A 7 25.60 -35.59 -13.12
N ASN A 8 25.17 -34.32 -13.34
CA ASN A 8 25.02 -33.37 -12.22
C ASN A 8 23.55 -33.25 -11.86
N SER A 9 23.11 -34.13 -10.97
CA SER A 9 21.86 -33.95 -10.25
C SER A 9 21.97 -32.72 -9.36
N VAL A 10 21.20 -31.69 -9.68
CA VAL A 10 20.97 -30.55 -8.80
C VAL A 10 20.29 -31.07 -7.56
N VAL A 11 21.01 -31.18 -6.46
CA VAL A 11 20.45 -31.43 -5.13
C VAL A 11 19.76 -30.14 -4.67
N ILE A 12 18.48 -30.02 -4.97
CA ILE A 12 17.63 -28.99 -4.38
C ILE A 12 17.15 -29.51 -3.02
N CYS A 13 17.66 -28.90 -1.95
CA CYS A 13 17.08 -28.76 -0.62
C CYS A 13 16.36 -30.00 -0.02
N SER A 14 17.11 -30.86 0.64
CA SER A 14 16.56 -31.78 1.63
C SER A 14 17.20 -31.63 3.02
N GLN A 15 17.46 -30.41 3.48
CA GLN A 15 17.85 -30.14 4.87
C GLN A 15 17.33 -28.78 5.33
N VAL A 16 16.02 -28.66 5.50
CA VAL A 16 15.41 -27.62 6.33
C VAL A 16 14.34 -28.28 7.19
N SER A 17 14.79 -28.95 8.19
CA SER A 17 13.97 -29.26 9.37
C SER A 17 14.91 -29.53 10.54
N GLN A 18 15.27 -28.45 11.25
CA GLN A 18 15.54 -28.47 12.68
C GLN A 18 15.73 -27.03 13.15
N ASP A 19 14.86 -26.62 14.07
CA ASP A 19 14.99 -25.44 14.93
C ASP A 19 15.23 -24.08 14.24
N VAL A 20 14.27 -23.61 13.47
CA VAL A 20 14.07 -22.18 13.35
C VAL A 20 13.31 -21.75 14.61
N GLY A 21 14.06 -21.44 15.66
CA GLY A 21 13.53 -20.72 16.81
C GLY A 21 12.78 -19.51 16.27
N VAL A 22 11.48 -19.41 16.56
CA VAL A 22 10.70 -18.21 16.24
C VAL A 22 11.44 -17.04 16.88
N PRO A 23 11.95 -16.06 16.12
CA PRO A 23 12.61 -14.93 16.73
C PRO A 23 11.64 -14.28 17.70
N GLU A 24 12.06 -14.09 18.96
CA GLU A 24 11.28 -13.36 19.95
C GLU A 24 10.79 -12.06 19.31
N LYS A 25 9.48 -11.84 19.35
CA LYS A 25 8.87 -10.61 18.83
C LYS A 25 9.61 -9.44 19.43
N PRO A 26 10.14 -8.50 18.62
CA PRO A 26 10.76 -7.30 19.17
C PRO A 26 9.75 -6.62 20.10
N THR A 27 10.13 -6.35 21.33
CA THR A 27 9.29 -5.87 22.43
C THR A 27 8.76 -4.45 22.26
N ARG A 28 9.05 -3.79 21.13
CA ARG A 28 8.42 -2.55 20.66
C ARG A 28 7.87 -2.78 19.26
N ARG A 29 6.58 -2.45 19.04
CA ARG A 29 6.01 -2.42 17.70
C ARG A 29 6.85 -1.49 16.82
N ARG A 30 7.06 -1.84 15.54
CA ARG A 30 7.80 -0.98 14.59
C ARG A 30 7.17 0.40 14.48
N SER A 31 5.84 0.48 14.61
CA SER A 31 5.03 1.71 14.60
C SER A 31 5.31 2.70 15.73
N ASP A 32 6.09 2.34 16.76
CA ASP A 32 6.32 3.20 17.92
C ASP A 32 7.76 3.75 17.96
N ARG A 33 8.49 3.67 16.86
CA ARG A 33 9.89 4.05 16.80
C ARG A 33 10.08 5.36 16.06
N VAL A 34 10.93 6.25 16.59
CA VAL A 34 11.54 7.30 15.78
C VAL A 34 12.36 6.63 14.68
N ILE A 35 12.15 7.03 13.44
CA ILE A 35 12.88 6.57 12.26
C ILE A 35 13.76 7.70 11.74
N HIS A 36 14.93 7.35 11.21
CA HIS A 36 15.81 8.30 10.54
C HIS A 36 15.62 8.17 9.03
N GLN A 37 15.13 9.23 8.38
CA GLN A 37 14.98 9.29 6.93
C GLN A 37 16.08 10.15 6.33
N HIS A 38 16.83 9.57 5.41
CA HIS A 38 17.93 10.25 4.71
C HIS A 38 17.71 10.18 3.20
N PRO A 39 17.61 11.33 2.50
CA PRO A 39 17.38 11.37 1.05
C PRO A 39 18.36 10.49 0.28
N LEU A 40 19.67 10.62 0.56
CA LEU A 40 20.70 9.84 -0.12
C LEU A 40 20.50 8.32 0.03
N ALA A 41 20.03 7.84 1.20
CA ALA A 41 19.79 6.43 1.41
C ALA A 41 18.67 5.90 0.48
N TYR A 42 17.63 6.68 0.28
CA TYR A 42 16.55 6.35 -0.65
C TYR A 42 17.01 6.35 -2.11
N LEU A 43 17.74 7.39 -2.53
CA LEU A 43 18.28 7.54 -3.88
C LEU A 43 19.23 6.39 -4.23
N LEU A 44 20.18 6.06 -3.34
CA LEU A 44 21.08 4.91 -3.51
C LEU A 44 20.31 3.58 -3.53
N GLY A 45 19.21 3.48 -2.78
CA GLY A 45 18.32 2.33 -2.83
C GLY A 45 17.71 2.11 -4.22
N LEU A 46 17.21 3.16 -4.87
CA LEU A 46 16.68 3.09 -6.23
C LEU A 46 17.75 2.71 -7.26
N GLU A 47 18.96 3.31 -7.17
CA GLU A 47 20.10 2.95 -8.00
C GLU A 47 20.49 1.47 -7.80
N GLY A 48 20.48 0.99 -6.55
CA GLY A 48 20.74 -0.41 -6.23
C GLY A 48 19.76 -1.38 -6.86
N VAL A 49 18.45 -1.05 -6.83
CA VAL A 49 17.42 -1.87 -7.48
C VAL A 49 17.59 -1.86 -8.99
N ALA A 50 17.84 -0.71 -9.61
CA ALA A 50 18.07 -0.58 -11.04
C ALA A 50 19.30 -1.40 -11.48
N LEU A 51 20.39 -1.39 -10.68
CA LEU A 51 21.57 -2.21 -10.92
C LEU A 51 21.31 -3.71 -10.79
N MET A 52 20.48 -4.14 -9.82
CA MET A 52 20.09 -5.56 -9.71
C MET A 52 19.28 -6.02 -10.93
N ARG A 53 18.41 -5.17 -11.46
CA ARG A 53 17.64 -5.46 -12.67
C ARG A 53 18.54 -5.52 -13.90
N ALA A 54 19.51 -4.61 -14.01
CA ALA A 54 20.53 -4.67 -15.06
C ALA A 54 21.37 -5.96 -14.96
N PHE A 55 21.75 -6.38 -13.76
CA PHE A 55 22.44 -7.66 -13.53
C PHE A 55 21.59 -8.86 -13.94
N ALA A 56 20.27 -8.80 -13.75
CA ALA A 56 19.33 -9.82 -14.23
C ALA A 56 19.12 -9.82 -15.76
N GLY A 57 19.72 -8.87 -16.49
CA GLY A 57 19.63 -8.78 -17.94
C GLY A 57 18.49 -7.93 -18.49
N GLU A 58 17.79 -7.18 -17.65
CA GLU A 58 16.70 -6.29 -18.08
C GLU A 58 17.22 -5.00 -18.75
N HIS A 59 18.49 -4.66 -18.55
CA HIS A 59 19.14 -3.46 -19.10
C HIS A 59 20.53 -3.79 -19.63
N ASP A 60 21.03 -2.94 -20.52
CA ASP A 60 22.34 -3.10 -21.17
C ASP A 60 23.53 -2.56 -20.35
N GLY A 61 24.75 -2.76 -20.88
CA GLY A 61 25.96 -2.26 -20.24
C GLY A 61 26.10 -0.73 -20.25
N ALA A 62 25.42 -0.02 -21.15
CA ALA A 62 25.42 1.46 -21.15
C ALA A 62 24.60 1.99 -19.99
N PHE A 63 23.42 1.43 -19.76
CA PHE A 63 22.58 1.72 -18.61
C PHE A 63 23.32 1.45 -17.29
N THR A 64 23.97 0.27 -17.17
CA THR A 64 24.73 -0.10 -15.97
C THR A 64 25.84 0.92 -15.66
N ARG A 65 26.60 1.37 -16.68
CA ARG A 65 27.64 2.39 -16.48
C ARG A 65 27.08 3.74 -16.07
N ALA A 66 25.91 4.14 -16.60
CA ALA A 66 25.23 5.35 -16.21
C ALA A 66 24.83 5.31 -14.72
N ARG A 67 24.29 4.16 -14.25
CA ARG A 67 23.96 3.98 -12.80
C ARG A 67 25.18 4.12 -11.91
N PHE A 68 26.34 3.57 -12.30
CA PHE A 68 27.58 3.78 -11.54
C PHE A 68 28.03 5.25 -11.52
N ALA A 69 27.81 6.00 -12.59
CA ALA A 69 28.11 7.42 -12.63
C ALA A 69 27.18 8.22 -11.71
N ASP A 70 25.88 7.89 -11.70
CA ASP A 70 24.90 8.52 -10.83
C ASP A 70 25.17 8.22 -9.35
N VAL A 71 25.53 6.99 -8.99
CA VAL A 71 25.94 6.64 -7.61
C VAL A 71 27.13 7.51 -7.16
N ARG A 72 28.15 7.71 -8.02
CA ARG A 72 29.28 8.58 -7.67
C ARG A 72 28.84 10.03 -7.49
N ARG A 73 28.05 10.56 -8.43
CA ARG A 73 27.48 11.90 -8.34
C ARG A 73 26.70 12.12 -7.05
N LEU A 74 25.85 11.18 -6.66
CA LEU A 74 25.08 11.24 -5.42
C LEU A 74 25.97 11.23 -4.17
N LEU A 75 27.03 10.43 -4.16
CA LEU A 75 27.97 10.40 -3.05
C LEU A 75 28.80 11.69 -2.97
N ASP A 76 29.18 12.27 -4.12
CA ASP A 76 29.91 13.54 -4.18
C ASP A 76 29.00 14.72 -3.75
N SER A 77 27.68 14.61 -3.92
CA SER A 77 26.68 15.61 -3.51
C SER A 77 26.03 15.31 -2.15
N ALA A 78 26.61 14.42 -1.33
CA ALA A 78 26.00 13.97 -0.07
C ALA A 78 25.71 15.13 0.89
N ASP A 79 26.59 16.14 0.95
CA ASP A 79 26.45 17.32 1.80
C ASP A 79 25.27 18.20 1.37
N ASP A 80 24.96 18.26 0.07
CA ASP A 80 23.84 19.02 -0.48
C ASP A 80 22.48 18.36 -0.17
N LEU A 81 22.47 17.04 0.05
CA LEU A 81 21.29 16.27 0.41
C LEU A 81 20.97 16.29 1.92
N GLY A 82 21.80 16.98 2.70
CA GLY A 82 21.63 17.13 4.14
C GLY A 82 21.95 15.86 4.95
N SER A 83 21.72 15.93 6.26
CA SER A 83 22.05 14.86 7.20
C SER A 83 20.89 13.89 7.49
N GLY A 84 19.75 14.07 6.80
CA GLY A 84 18.52 13.35 7.10
C GLY A 84 17.76 13.92 8.30
N THR A 85 16.59 13.34 8.57
CA THR A 85 15.66 13.83 9.61
C THR A 85 15.12 12.68 10.43
N ASP A 86 15.06 12.88 11.74
CA ASP A 86 14.38 11.96 12.65
C ASP A 86 12.87 12.25 12.66
N VAL A 87 12.06 11.24 12.38
CA VAL A 87 10.61 11.36 12.26
C VAL A 87 9.94 10.47 13.30
N SER A 88 9.02 11.05 14.05
CA SER A 88 8.23 10.36 15.06
C SER A 88 6.94 9.77 14.49
N PRO A 89 6.40 8.69 15.09
CA PRO A 89 5.12 8.13 14.65
C PRO A 89 3.96 9.07 14.95
N LEU A 90 2.97 9.06 14.05
CA LEU A 90 1.67 9.73 14.17
C LEU A 90 0.55 8.70 14.38
N PRO A 91 -0.47 9.01 15.19
CA PRO A 91 -1.75 8.32 15.11
C PRO A 91 -2.36 8.46 13.71
N ILE A 92 -2.97 7.39 13.21
CA ILE A 92 -3.57 7.38 11.86
C ILE A 92 -4.59 8.50 11.70
N ALA A 93 -5.49 8.66 12.69
CA ALA A 93 -6.53 9.69 12.65
C ALA A 93 -5.96 11.10 12.50
N ASP A 94 -4.91 11.44 13.27
CA ASP A 94 -4.34 12.79 13.29
C ASP A 94 -3.68 13.14 11.94
N GLY A 95 -2.96 12.18 11.34
CA GLY A 95 -2.34 12.38 10.04
C GLY A 95 -3.36 12.51 8.91
N TYR A 96 -4.43 11.70 8.94
CA TYR A 96 -5.50 11.82 7.94
C TYR A 96 -6.41 13.04 8.17
N ASP A 97 -6.57 13.51 9.40
CA ASP A 97 -7.25 14.77 9.69
C ASP A 97 -6.48 15.96 9.09
N GLY A 98 -5.15 15.96 9.19
CA GLY A 98 -4.30 16.97 8.55
C GLY A 98 -4.39 16.93 7.02
N TRP A 99 -4.41 15.74 6.45
CA TRP A 99 -4.43 15.55 4.99
C TRP A 99 -5.83 15.72 4.37
N ALA A 100 -6.90 15.72 5.15
CA ALA A 100 -8.27 15.68 4.65
C ALA A 100 -8.62 16.80 3.63
N LEU A 101 -7.98 17.97 3.72
CA LEU A 101 -8.29 19.09 2.82
C LEU A 101 -7.75 18.91 1.40
N THR A 102 -6.62 18.22 1.25
CA THR A 102 -5.91 18.04 -0.02
C THR A 102 -5.87 16.57 -0.49
N TYR A 103 -6.51 15.67 0.27
CA TYR A 103 -6.46 14.22 -0.01
C TYR A 103 -6.92 13.84 -1.41
N ASP A 104 -7.93 14.51 -1.94
CA ASP A 104 -8.53 14.24 -3.25
C ASP A 104 -7.87 15.03 -4.40
N ASP A 105 -6.78 15.77 -4.14
CA ASP A 105 -6.08 16.53 -5.16
C ASP A 105 -5.53 15.58 -6.25
N GLU A 106 -5.44 16.07 -7.50
CA GLU A 106 -5.15 15.25 -8.68
C GLU A 106 -3.80 14.51 -8.65
N ASP A 107 -2.88 14.95 -7.77
CA ASP A 107 -1.53 14.40 -7.68
C ASP A 107 -1.43 13.05 -6.96
N ASN A 108 -2.54 12.51 -6.42
CA ASN A 108 -2.53 11.18 -5.81
C ASN A 108 -2.54 10.06 -6.85
N GLY A 109 -1.37 9.69 -7.34
CA GLY A 109 -1.18 8.70 -8.41
C GLY A 109 -1.70 7.28 -8.13
N CYS A 110 -2.24 6.99 -6.93
CA CYS A 110 -2.90 5.72 -6.64
C CYS A 110 -4.37 5.71 -7.09
N PHE A 111 -5.03 6.87 -7.16
CA PHE A 111 -6.46 6.95 -7.44
C PHE A 111 -6.85 6.46 -8.83
N PRO A 112 -6.21 6.88 -9.93
CA PRO A 112 -6.55 6.36 -11.25
C PRO A 112 -6.44 4.84 -11.33
N MET A 113 -5.34 4.26 -10.80
CA MET A 113 -5.16 2.81 -10.80
C MET A 113 -6.21 2.08 -9.96
N ARG A 114 -6.61 2.67 -8.81
CA ARG A 114 -7.69 2.16 -7.98
C ARG A 114 -9.01 2.16 -8.74
N ASP A 115 -9.37 3.27 -9.37
CA ASP A 115 -10.66 3.44 -10.03
C ASP A 115 -10.81 2.53 -11.26
N ASP A 116 -9.74 2.36 -12.04
CA ASP A 116 -9.69 1.42 -13.17
C ASP A 116 -10.01 -0.02 -12.75
N VAL A 117 -9.64 -0.40 -11.52
CA VAL A 117 -9.86 -1.75 -10.99
C VAL A 117 -11.16 -1.85 -10.23
N LEU A 118 -11.44 -0.89 -9.35
CA LEU A 118 -12.58 -0.94 -8.45
C LEU A 118 -13.92 -0.72 -9.17
N ALA A 119 -14.00 0.20 -10.12
CA ALA A 119 -15.25 0.51 -10.80
C ALA A 119 -15.89 -0.72 -11.47
N PRO A 120 -15.16 -1.56 -12.25
CA PRO A 120 -15.72 -2.79 -12.79
C PRO A 120 -16.11 -3.84 -11.74
N MET A 121 -15.47 -3.81 -10.55
CA MET A 121 -15.87 -4.68 -9.44
C MET A 121 -17.20 -4.22 -8.85
N LEU A 122 -17.35 -2.90 -8.61
CA LEU A 122 -18.60 -2.33 -8.11
C LEU A 122 -19.80 -2.55 -9.08
N ASP A 123 -19.54 -2.53 -10.38
CA ASP A 123 -20.59 -2.79 -11.40
C ASP A 123 -21.16 -4.22 -11.33
N ARG A 124 -20.40 -5.17 -10.75
CA ARG A 124 -20.84 -6.56 -10.56
C ARG A 124 -21.45 -6.84 -9.20
N LEU A 125 -21.37 -5.87 -8.27
CA LEU A 125 -21.88 -6.04 -6.93
C LEU A 125 -23.41 -6.13 -6.95
N ALA A 126 -23.98 -7.15 -6.30
CA ALA A 126 -25.42 -7.27 -6.18
C ALA A 126 -26.00 -6.11 -5.37
N ALA A 127 -27.20 -5.65 -5.75
CA ALA A 127 -27.87 -4.56 -5.03
C ALA A 127 -28.05 -4.91 -3.52
N GLY A 128 -27.73 -3.97 -2.66
CA GLY A 128 -27.82 -4.19 -1.22
C GLY A 128 -27.24 -3.03 -0.41
N ARG A 129 -27.12 -3.25 0.89
CA ARG A 129 -26.47 -2.35 1.82
C ARG A 129 -24.97 -2.65 1.88
N VAL A 130 -24.14 -1.66 1.61
CA VAL A 130 -22.68 -1.81 1.50
C VAL A 130 -21.97 -1.00 2.58
N LEU A 131 -21.01 -1.63 3.27
CA LEU A 131 -20.05 -0.93 4.10
C LEU A 131 -18.87 -0.47 3.24
N ASP A 132 -18.61 0.83 3.23
CA ASP A 132 -17.35 1.43 2.79
C ASP A 132 -16.42 1.52 4.01
N ALA A 133 -15.52 0.55 4.15
CA ALA A 133 -14.64 0.41 5.31
C ALA A 133 -13.37 1.23 5.11
N ALA A 134 -13.09 2.17 6.03
CA ALA A 134 -12.13 3.26 5.88
C ALA A 134 -12.49 4.13 4.66
N CYS A 135 -13.68 4.74 4.72
CA CYS A 135 -14.29 5.42 3.58
C CYS A 135 -13.62 6.75 3.19
N GLY A 136 -12.69 7.28 4.00
CA GLY A 136 -11.97 8.51 3.73
C GLY A 136 -12.90 9.68 3.43
N THR A 137 -12.67 10.36 2.33
CA THR A 137 -13.47 11.50 1.84
C THR A 137 -14.80 11.11 1.18
N GLY A 138 -15.15 9.80 1.13
CA GLY A 138 -16.42 9.30 0.63
C GLY A 138 -16.49 9.10 -0.88
N VAL A 139 -15.38 9.07 -1.58
CA VAL A 139 -15.34 8.85 -3.05
C VAL A 139 -15.94 7.49 -3.41
N VAL A 140 -15.58 6.42 -2.71
CA VAL A 140 -16.14 5.08 -2.95
C VAL A 140 -17.61 5.02 -2.52
N ALA A 141 -17.96 5.63 -1.36
CA ALA A 141 -19.34 5.76 -0.93
C ALA A 141 -20.23 6.42 -2.00
N ARG A 142 -19.73 7.49 -2.64
CA ARG A 142 -20.44 8.15 -3.76
C ARG A 142 -20.62 7.21 -4.95
N GLN A 143 -19.56 6.50 -5.36
CA GLN A 143 -19.63 5.53 -6.46
C GLN A 143 -20.65 4.41 -6.19
N LEU A 144 -20.79 3.97 -4.93
CA LEU A 144 -21.78 2.97 -4.52
C LEU A 144 -23.21 3.52 -4.55
N LEU A 145 -23.43 4.74 -4.06
CA LEU A 145 -24.74 5.43 -4.13
C LEU A 145 -25.20 5.60 -5.60
N ASP A 146 -24.29 6.00 -6.50
CA ASP A 146 -24.59 6.18 -7.92
C ASP A 146 -25.02 4.88 -8.61
N ARG A 147 -24.68 3.71 -8.02
CA ARG A 147 -25.11 2.37 -8.44
C ARG A 147 -26.37 1.87 -7.72
N GLY A 148 -26.96 2.70 -6.86
CA GLY A 148 -28.23 2.40 -6.18
C GLY A 148 -28.09 1.57 -4.90
N HIS A 149 -26.88 1.48 -4.32
CA HIS A 149 -26.68 0.82 -3.04
C HIS A 149 -27.08 1.74 -1.88
N GLU A 150 -27.51 1.15 -0.76
CA GLU A 150 -27.52 1.82 0.54
C GLU A 150 -26.09 1.75 1.13
N VAL A 151 -25.56 2.90 1.58
CA VAL A 151 -24.15 2.98 2.00
C VAL A 151 -24.00 3.40 3.44
N VAL A 152 -23.17 2.68 4.18
CA VAL A 152 -22.62 3.09 5.46
C VAL A 152 -21.11 3.19 5.35
N GLY A 153 -20.52 4.35 5.64
CA GLY A 153 -19.08 4.58 5.66
C GLY A 153 -18.55 4.61 7.10
N VAL A 154 -17.43 3.98 7.33
CA VAL A 154 -16.71 4.01 8.60
C VAL A 154 -15.28 4.49 8.38
N ASP A 155 -14.83 5.47 9.15
CA ASP A 155 -13.44 5.95 9.13
C ASP A 155 -13.03 6.42 10.54
N VAL A 156 -11.73 6.38 10.84
CA VAL A 156 -11.18 6.86 12.12
C VAL A 156 -11.01 8.37 12.15
N SER A 157 -10.86 9.02 10.98
CA SER A 157 -10.61 10.45 10.83
C SER A 157 -11.93 11.22 10.78
N ALA A 158 -12.10 12.15 11.72
CA ALA A 158 -13.25 13.06 11.72
C ALA A 158 -13.18 14.07 10.55
N GLY A 159 -11.98 14.50 10.19
CA GLY A 159 -11.74 15.39 9.06
C GLY A 159 -12.14 14.74 7.73
N MET A 160 -11.75 13.49 7.50
CA MET A 160 -12.18 12.71 6.33
C MET A 160 -13.71 12.59 6.28
N LEU A 161 -14.33 12.19 7.38
CA LEU A 161 -15.79 12.06 7.46
C LEU A 161 -16.56 13.38 7.26
N ALA A 162 -15.97 14.51 7.62
CA ALA A 162 -16.58 15.81 7.32
C ALA A 162 -16.68 16.05 5.81
N ARG A 163 -15.66 15.65 5.04
CA ARG A 163 -15.68 15.71 3.58
C ARG A 163 -16.61 14.66 2.98
N ALA A 164 -16.59 13.45 3.51
CA ALA A 164 -17.46 12.36 3.05
C ALA A 164 -18.95 12.73 3.12
N ARG A 165 -19.37 13.39 4.21
CA ARG A 165 -20.77 13.88 4.35
C ARG A 165 -21.14 14.91 3.29
N THR A 166 -20.18 15.66 2.78
CA THR A 166 -20.39 16.61 1.68
C THR A 166 -20.43 15.91 0.33
N ALA A 167 -19.52 14.96 0.10
CA ALA A 167 -19.38 14.25 -1.17
C ALA A 167 -20.53 13.25 -1.41
N ALA A 168 -21.00 12.59 -0.34
CA ALA A 168 -22.02 11.53 -0.41
C ALA A 168 -23.10 11.74 0.70
N PRO A 169 -23.94 12.80 0.60
CA PRO A 169 -24.86 13.18 1.67
C PRO A 169 -25.95 12.14 1.96
N ASP A 170 -26.24 11.25 1.03
CA ASP A 170 -27.24 10.19 1.18
C ASP A 170 -26.67 8.93 1.88
N ALA A 171 -25.36 8.86 2.14
CA ALA A 171 -24.76 7.81 2.93
C ALA A 171 -24.78 8.11 4.43
N GLN A 172 -24.71 7.05 5.24
CA GLN A 172 -24.50 7.15 6.69
C GLN A 172 -23.00 7.09 6.99
N PHE A 173 -22.48 7.99 7.85
CA PHE A 173 -21.08 8.02 8.22
C PHE A 173 -20.88 7.94 9.74
N VAL A 174 -20.03 6.98 10.17
CA VAL A 174 -19.74 6.69 11.57
C VAL A 174 -18.24 6.72 11.81
N VAL A 175 -17.81 7.38 12.88
CA VAL A 175 -16.40 7.30 13.32
C VAL A 175 -16.14 5.92 13.91
N GLY A 176 -15.09 5.24 13.45
CA GLY A 176 -14.74 3.91 13.94
C GLY A 176 -13.48 3.35 13.31
N ASP A 177 -12.94 2.32 13.97
CA ASP A 177 -11.78 1.54 13.50
C ASP A 177 -12.28 0.31 12.75
N ILE A 178 -11.74 0.05 11.55
CA ILE A 178 -12.10 -1.14 10.75
C ILE A 178 -11.67 -2.47 11.39
N THR A 179 -10.82 -2.44 12.40
CA THR A 179 -10.44 -3.61 13.21
C THR A 179 -11.33 -3.83 14.43
N GLY A 180 -12.40 -3.03 14.56
CA GLY A 180 -13.41 -3.09 15.61
C GLY A 180 -14.64 -2.26 15.19
N LEU A 181 -15.33 -2.72 14.13
CA LEU A 181 -16.40 -1.98 13.46
C LEU A 181 -17.57 -1.65 14.38
N PRO A 182 -18.03 -0.38 14.44
CA PRO A 182 -19.17 0.04 15.27
C PRO A 182 -20.52 -0.31 14.64
N LEU A 183 -20.64 -1.51 14.09
CA LEU A 183 -21.84 -2.03 13.43
C LEU A 183 -22.26 -3.37 14.07
N PRO A 184 -23.56 -3.69 14.12
CA PRO A 184 -24.02 -4.99 14.59
C PRO A 184 -23.64 -6.10 13.59
N ASP A 185 -23.78 -7.35 14.05
CA ASP A 185 -23.58 -8.54 13.22
C ASP A 185 -24.58 -8.56 12.05
N ALA A 186 -24.13 -9.04 10.88
CA ALA A 186 -24.92 -9.15 9.66
C ALA A 186 -25.68 -7.86 9.28
N ALA A 187 -25.07 -6.71 9.53
CA ALA A 187 -25.65 -5.37 9.28
C ALA A 187 -25.67 -4.99 7.80
N VAL A 188 -24.75 -5.56 6.99
CA VAL A 188 -24.55 -5.20 5.58
C VAL A 188 -24.54 -6.42 4.69
N ASP A 189 -24.81 -6.23 3.41
CA ASP A 189 -24.78 -7.29 2.41
C ASP A 189 -23.37 -7.48 1.84
N HIS A 190 -22.62 -6.37 1.70
CA HIS A 190 -21.27 -6.37 1.13
C HIS A 190 -20.36 -5.40 1.88
N VAL A 191 -19.05 -5.60 1.72
CA VAL A 191 -18.01 -4.71 2.27
C VAL A 191 -17.06 -4.31 1.13
N VAL A 192 -16.70 -3.03 1.07
CA VAL A 192 -15.62 -2.52 0.22
C VAL A 192 -14.57 -1.86 1.11
N CYS A 193 -13.30 -2.13 0.86
CA CYS A 193 -12.18 -1.49 1.56
C CYS A 193 -11.14 -1.06 0.51
N SER A 194 -10.88 0.23 0.43
CA SER A 194 -10.02 0.80 -0.61
C SER A 194 -8.89 1.62 0.00
N LEU A 195 -7.61 1.29 -0.36
CA LEU A 195 -6.38 1.99 0.03
C LEU A 195 -6.20 2.19 1.54
N ALA A 196 -6.58 1.21 2.36
CA ALA A 196 -6.59 1.35 3.81
C ALA A 196 -5.82 0.25 4.56
N LEU A 197 -5.81 -0.99 4.06
CA LEU A 197 -5.23 -2.12 4.78
C LEU A 197 -3.70 -2.02 4.90
N ALA A 198 -3.06 -1.21 4.05
CA ALA A 198 -1.66 -0.85 4.25
C ALA A 198 -1.38 -0.24 5.63
N HIS A 199 -2.38 0.32 6.33
CA HIS A 199 -2.24 0.85 7.69
C HIS A 199 -2.62 -0.15 8.79
N VAL A 200 -3.09 -1.33 8.44
CA VAL A 200 -3.50 -2.39 9.38
C VAL A 200 -2.40 -3.41 9.57
N ALA A 201 -1.77 -3.41 10.75
CA ALA A 201 -0.67 -4.35 11.03
C ALA A 201 -1.13 -5.82 11.13
N ASP A 202 -2.34 -6.06 11.61
CA ASP A 202 -2.95 -7.38 11.80
C ASP A 202 -4.23 -7.50 11.00
N LEU A 203 -4.12 -8.04 9.80
CA LEU A 203 -5.25 -8.25 8.89
C LEU A 203 -6.31 -9.20 9.46
N HIS A 204 -5.94 -10.13 10.37
CA HIS A 204 -6.93 -11.05 10.98
C HIS A 204 -8.07 -10.32 11.66
N ARG A 205 -7.77 -9.20 12.34
CA ARG A 205 -8.80 -8.42 13.04
C ARG A 205 -9.77 -7.76 12.05
N PHE A 206 -9.25 -7.22 10.95
CA PHE A 206 -10.10 -6.65 9.90
C PHE A 206 -11.00 -7.71 9.26
N PHE A 207 -10.43 -8.86 8.86
CA PHE A 207 -11.23 -9.93 8.23
C PHE A 207 -12.26 -10.53 9.18
N ALA A 208 -11.96 -10.65 10.48
CA ALA A 208 -12.92 -11.08 11.49
C ALA A 208 -14.12 -10.12 11.61
N GLU A 209 -13.84 -8.81 11.68
CA GLU A 209 -14.86 -7.77 11.79
C GLU A 209 -15.69 -7.65 10.50
N ALA A 210 -15.05 -7.67 9.34
CA ALA A 210 -15.75 -7.66 8.05
C ALA A 210 -16.68 -8.89 7.90
N ALA A 211 -16.23 -10.09 8.32
CA ALA A 211 -17.07 -11.29 8.34
C ALA A 211 -18.24 -11.17 9.31
N ARG A 212 -18.01 -10.59 10.50
CA ARG A 212 -19.05 -10.40 11.52
C ARG A 212 -20.19 -9.50 11.05
N VAL A 213 -19.83 -8.37 10.43
CA VAL A 213 -20.84 -7.37 10.02
C VAL A 213 -21.51 -7.70 8.68
N MET A 214 -20.91 -8.57 7.87
CA MET A 214 -21.42 -8.95 6.55
C MET A 214 -22.33 -10.16 6.64
N ARG A 215 -23.41 -10.19 5.85
CA ARG A 215 -24.28 -11.36 5.71
C ARG A 215 -23.57 -12.47 4.93
N PRO A 216 -23.81 -13.74 5.27
CA PRO A 216 -23.34 -14.85 4.46
C PRO A 216 -23.76 -14.75 2.99
N GLY A 217 -22.87 -15.08 2.07
CA GLY A 217 -23.02 -14.88 0.62
C GLY A 217 -22.65 -13.48 0.14
N GLY A 218 -22.26 -12.58 1.05
CA GLY A 218 -21.76 -11.25 0.72
C GLY A 218 -20.36 -11.28 0.15
N HIS A 219 -20.01 -10.22 -0.57
CA HIS A 219 -18.67 -10.00 -1.13
C HIS A 219 -17.91 -8.93 -0.34
N LEU A 220 -16.64 -9.22 -0.08
CA LEU A 220 -15.66 -8.25 0.41
C LEU A 220 -14.71 -7.91 -0.74
N TYR A 221 -14.82 -6.69 -1.26
CA TYR A 221 -13.90 -6.15 -2.24
C TYR A 221 -12.80 -5.35 -1.55
N ILE A 222 -11.56 -5.67 -1.87
CA ILE A 222 -10.38 -4.95 -1.39
C ILE A 222 -9.59 -4.48 -2.61
N VAL A 223 -9.27 -3.19 -2.65
CA VAL A 223 -8.30 -2.63 -3.59
C VAL A 223 -7.29 -1.85 -2.78
N ASP A 224 -6.04 -2.30 -2.72
CA ASP A 224 -5.04 -1.70 -1.86
C ASP A 224 -3.68 -1.55 -2.56
N THR A 225 -2.83 -0.73 -1.97
CA THR A 225 -1.48 -0.53 -2.47
C THR A 225 -0.65 -1.81 -2.34
N ARG A 226 0.15 -2.07 -3.36
CA ARG A 226 1.03 -3.24 -3.40
C ARG A 226 2.47 -2.79 -3.44
N SER A 227 3.15 -2.91 -2.31
CA SER A 227 4.59 -2.62 -2.14
C SER A 227 5.06 -1.25 -2.61
N HIS A 228 5.22 -0.32 -1.69
CA HIS A 228 5.83 0.98 -1.96
C HIS A 228 7.37 0.91 -1.98
N PHE A 229 7.98 0.10 -1.10
CA PHE A 229 9.42 -0.07 -1.02
C PHE A 229 9.84 -1.49 -1.37
N ILE A 230 10.77 -1.59 -2.33
CA ILE A 230 11.38 -2.86 -2.68
C ILE A 230 12.31 -3.28 -1.54
N GLY A 231 12.13 -4.52 -1.07
CA GLY A 231 12.95 -5.09 0.02
C GLY A 231 12.50 -4.69 1.43
N SER A 232 11.41 -3.94 1.60
CA SER A 232 10.84 -3.65 2.92
C SER A 232 9.37 -4.09 3.00
N THR A 233 8.99 -4.60 4.17
CA THR A 233 7.59 -4.87 4.52
C THR A 233 6.94 -3.72 5.29
N TYR A 234 7.63 -2.59 5.38
CA TYR A 234 7.21 -1.43 6.14
C TYR A 234 7.41 -0.15 5.34
N TYR A 235 6.42 0.71 5.36
CA TYR A 235 6.42 2.01 4.69
C TYR A 235 5.95 3.10 5.65
N PRO A 236 6.78 4.09 5.98
CA PRO A 236 6.36 5.27 6.74
C PRO A 236 5.75 6.28 5.77
N LEU A 237 4.47 6.56 5.89
CA LEU A 237 3.80 7.63 5.16
C LEU A 237 3.97 8.92 5.95
N ILE A 238 4.75 9.86 5.42
CA ILE A 238 4.96 11.17 6.05
C ILE A 238 3.70 12.00 5.89
N GLN A 239 3.28 12.60 7.00
CA GLN A 239 2.10 13.46 7.04
C GLN A 239 2.32 14.62 8.02
N GLU A 240 1.62 15.71 7.76
CA GLU A 240 1.52 16.86 8.63
C GLU A 240 0.14 16.88 9.28
N THR A 241 0.10 17.09 10.59
CA THR A 241 -1.16 17.26 11.34
C THR A 241 -1.75 18.64 11.11
N SER A 242 -3.01 18.84 11.45
CA SER A 242 -3.70 20.13 11.31
C SER A 242 -3.08 21.28 12.12
N ASP A 243 -2.24 21.00 13.11
CA ASP A 243 -1.49 21.97 13.89
C ASP A 243 -0.02 22.14 13.46
N GLY A 244 0.33 21.53 12.31
CA GLY A 244 1.65 21.73 11.66
C GLY A 244 2.76 20.82 12.17
N TRP A 245 2.43 19.75 12.93
CA TRP A 245 3.44 18.78 13.35
C TRP A 245 3.64 17.69 12.29
N ILE A 246 4.90 17.46 11.89
CA ILE A 246 5.25 16.46 10.88
C ILE A 246 5.67 15.16 11.55
N GLY A 247 5.07 14.06 11.13
CA GLY A 247 5.39 12.73 11.59
C GLY A 247 5.11 11.68 10.53
N TYR A 248 5.08 10.40 10.90
CA TYR A 248 4.75 9.34 9.96
C TYR A 248 3.62 8.43 10.44
N ILE A 249 2.75 8.06 9.52
CA ILE A 249 1.78 6.99 9.70
C ILE A 249 2.45 5.67 9.29
N ALA A 250 2.31 4.64 10.12
CA ALA A 250 2.83 3.31 9.81
C ALA A 250 2.11 2.71 8.59
N GLY A 251 2.89 2.26 7.60
CA GLY A 251 2.40 1.48 6.47
C GLY A 251 3.03 0.10 6.43
N TYR A 252 2.25 -0.90 6.06
CA TYR A 252 2.66 -2.31 5.96
C TYR A 252 2.47 -2.81 4.53
N SER A 253 3.44 -3.56 4.04
CA SER A 253 3.31 -4.25 2.76
C SER A 253 2.84 -5.68 3.01
N HIS A 254 1.60 -5.97 2.68
CA HIS A 254 1.01 -7.30 2.80
C HIS A 254 1.19 -8.09 1.51
N GLY A 255 1.74 -9.31 1.63
CA GLY A 255 1.79 -10.24 0.51
C GLY A 255 0.48 -11.02 0.34
N VAL A 256 0.31 -11.66 -0.81
CA VAL A 256 -0.84 -12.56 -1.08
C VAL A 256 -1.06 -13.56 0.06
N GLY A 257 0.04 -14.14 0.60
CA GLY A 257 -0.04 -15.08 1.71
C GLY A 257 -0.55 -14.46 3.03
N ASP A 258 -0.37 -13.15 3.24
CA ASP A 258 -0.86 -12.48 4.45
C ASP A 258 -2.38 -12.30 4.38
N TYR A 259 -2.91 -11.90 3.22
CA TYR A 259 -4.36 -11.84 2.97
C TYR A 259 -5.02 -13.21 3.13
N LEU A 260 -4.45 -14.25 2.52
CA LEU A 260 -5.02 -15.60 2.60
C LEU A 260 -5.01 -16.15 4.04
N ARG A 261 -3.92 -15.99 4.78
CA ARG A 261 -3.86 -16.41 6.18
C ARG A 261 -4.86 -15.68 7.04
N ALA A 262 -5.13 -14.42 6.75
CA ALA A 262 -6.09 -13.62 7.50
C ALA A 262 -7.55 -13.92 7.11
N ALA A 263 -7.86 -14.14 5.84
CA ALA A 263 -9.22 -14.29 5.34
C ALA A 263 -9.80 -15.71 5.56
N LEU A 264 -9.03 -16.75 5.18
CA LEU A 264 -9.57 -18.12 5.11
C LEU A 264 -10.12 -18.66 6.44
N PRO A 265 -9.52 -18.38 7.62
CA PRO A 265 -10.07 -18.83 8.90
C PRO A 265 -11.46 -18.26 9.23
N HIS A 266 -11.86 -17.15 8.60
CA HIS A 266 -13.14 -16.47 8.84
C HIS A 266 -14.22 -16.86 7.81
N GLY A 267 -14.01 -17.94 7.04
CA GLY A 267 -15.01 -18.48 6.13
C GLY A 267 -15.01 -17.84 4.73
N TYR A 268 -14.03 -17.02 4.42
CA TYR A 268 -13.91 -16.43 3.07
C TYR A 268 -13.46 -17.44 2.03
N VAL A 269 -14.01 -17.28 0.81
CA VAL A 269 -13.55 -17.95 -0.42
C VAL A 269 -13.01 -16.91 -1.35
N VAL A 270 -11.85 -17.15 -1.94
CA VAL A 270 -11.27 -16.26 -2.96
C VAL A 270 -12.03 -16.47 -4.28
N ARG A 271 -12.58 -15.40 -4.84
CA ARG A 271 -13.19 -15.36 -6.16
C ARG A 271 -12.22 -14.82 -7.21
N SER A 272 -11.48 -13.76 -6.89
CA SER A 272 -10.35 -13.30 -7.70
C SER A 272 -9.27 -12.64 -6.85
N CYS A 273 -8.07 -12.60 -7.41
CA CYS A 273 -6.93 -11.83 -6.91
C CYS A 273 -6.13 -11.33 -8.12
N ASP A 274 -6.02 -10.02 -8.25
CA ASP A 274 -5.30 -9.38 -9.34
C ASP A 274 -4.23 -8.42 -8.81
N GLU A 275 -3.02 -8.49 -9.37
CA GLU A 275 -1.94 -7.54 -9.11
C GLU A 275 -1.75 -6.65 -10.35
N VAL A 276 -2.23 -5.41 -10.25
CA VAL A 276 -2.14 -4.45 -11.34
C VAL A 276 -0.77 -3.80 -11.37
N ARG A 277 -0.08 -3.94 -12.51
CA ARG A 277 1.30 -3.46 -12.67
C ARG A 277 1.33 -2.07 -13.27
N ARG A 278 2.31 -1.28 -12.85
CA ARG A 278 2.60 0.00 -13.47
C ARG A 278 3.26 -0.22 -14.81
N ASN A 279 2.67 0.36 -15.87
CA ASN A 279 3.19 0.26 -17.24
C ASN A 279 3.79 1.58 -17.75
N ALA A 280 3.69 2.66 -16.96
CA ALA A 280 4.24 3.97 -17.29
C ALA A 280 5.42 4.32 -16.38
N ASP A 281 6.30 5.16 -16.90
CA ASP A 281 7.33 5.81 -16.10
C ASP A 281 6.70 6.65 -15.00
N ILE A 282 7.35 6.67 -13.82
CA ILE A 282 6.89 7.47 -12.68
C ILE A 282 7.49 8.88 -12.68
N VAL A 283 8.51 9.12 -13.48
CA VAL A 283 9.16 10.41 -13.68
C VAL A 283 9.17 10.75 -15.16
N ALA A 284 8.59 11.89 -15.51
CA ALA A 284 8.53 12.34 -16.90
C ALA A 284 9.92 12.71 -17.46
N PRO A 285 10.12 12.64 -18.79
CA PRO A 285 11.43 12.91 -19.41
C PRO A 285 11.93 14.36 -19.19
N ASP A 286 11.02 15.29 -19.03
CA ASP A 286 11.26 16.75 -18.86
C ASP A 286 11.25 17.20 -17.39
N GLU A 287 10.96 16.30 -16.46
CA GLU A 287 10.98 16.58 -15.04
C GLU A 287 12.42 16.74 -14.54
N VAL A 288 12.69 17.83 -13.86
CA VAL A 288 14.01 18.18 -13.31
C VAL A 288 13.96 18.17 -11.79
N PRO A 289 15.06 17.76 -11.13
CA PRO A 289 15.10 17.79 -9.67
C PRO A 289 15.08 19.24 -9.16
N GLU A 290 14.25 19.48 -8.15
CA GLU A 290 14.22 20.72 -7.40
C GLU A 290 15.07 20.60 -6.12
N PRO A 291 15.50 21.74 -5.52
CA PRO A 291 16.12 21.71 -4.19
C PRO A 291 15.18 21.07 -3.16
N LEU A 292 15.73 20.17 -2.35
CA LEU A 292 14.94 19.47 -1.36
C LEU A 292 14.40 20.41 -0.29
N THR A 293 13.14 20.20 0.09
CA THR A 293 12.50 20.90 1.20
C THR A 293 13.15 20.48 2.52
N PRO A 294 13.45 21.42 3.47
CA PRO A 294 13.93 21.03 4.80
C PRO A 294 12.89 20.18 5.54
N GLY A 295 13.35 19.06 6.12
CA GLY A 295 12.46 18.16 6.86
C GLY A 295 12.56 16.71 6.38
N PRO A 296 11.56 15.87 6.71
CA PRO A 296 11.46 14.54 6.15
C PRO A 296 11.27 14.61 4.64
N PRO A 297 12.07 13.86 3.85
CA PRO A 297 11.99 13.96 2.40
C PRO A 297 10.68 13.37 1.87
N ASP A 298 10.02 14.08 0.96
CA ASP A 298 9.00 13.46 0.13
C ASP A 298 9.68 12.56 -0.93
N ILE A 299 9.24 11.31 -1.00
CA ILE A 299 9.80 10.37 -1.97
C ILE A 299 9.52 10.77 -3.42
N TRP A 300 8.44 11.51 -3.69
CA TRP A 300 8.13 11.99 -5.02
C TRP A 300 9.10 13.10 -5.46
N GLU A 301 9.48 14.01 -4.56
CA GLU A 301 10.51 15.03 -4.81
C GLU A 301 11.90 14.42 -5.06
N LEU A 302 12.15 13.20 -4.57
CA LEU A 302 13.42 12.50 -4.75
C LEU A 302 13.54 11.78 -6.10
N HIS A 303 12.46 11.36 -6.72
CA HIS A 303 12.51 10.56 -7.94
C HIS A 303 13.23 11.25 -9.10
N PRO A 304 13.02 12.55 -9.38
CA PRO A 304 13.72 13.25 -10.46
C PRO A 304 15.24 13.29 -10.33
N TRP A 305 15.77 13.19 -9.11
CA TRP A 305 17.22 13.12 -8.86
C TRP A 305 17.90 11.89 -9.46
N VAL A 306 17.16 10.82 -9.64
CA VAL A 306 17.60 9.53 -10.18
C VAL A 306 16.56 8.95 -11.14
N ARG A 307 16.03 9.77 -12.03
CA ARG A 307 14.90 9.43 -12.93
C ARG A 307 14.99 8.04 -13.53
N ASP A 308 16.11 7.73 -14.21
CA ASP A 308 16.24 6.48 -14.92
C ASP A 308 16.28 5.27 -13.97
N ALA A 309 16.88 5.44 -12.77
CA ALA A 309 16.87 4.42 -11.74
C ALA A 309 15.48 4.26 -11.12
N ALA A 310 14.78 5.38 -10.84
CA ALA A 310 13.43 5.38 -10.30
C ALA A 310 12.45 4.68 -11.25
N ASN A 311 12.47 5.04 -12.54
CA ASN A 311 11.65 4.41 -13.56
C ASN A 311 12.00 2.92 -13.71
N ALA A 312 13.28 2.57 -13.81
CA ALA A 312 13.72 1.18 -13.87
C ALA A 312 13.31 0.39 -12.62
N ALA A 313 13.46 0.94 -11.42
CA ALA A 313 13.11 0.25 -10.17
C ALA A 313 11.61 -0.04 -10.06
N LYS A 314 10.74 0.82 -10.61
CA LYS A 314 9.28 0.72 -10.51
C LYS A 314 8.62 0.05 -11.72
N ALA A 315 9.30 -0.03 -12.86
CA ALA A 315 8.75 -0.63 -14.09
C ALA A 315 8.27 -2.06 -13.88
N GLY A 316 7.03 -2.35 -14.26
CA GLY A 316 6.41 -3.67 -14.15
C GLY A 316 6.16 -4.17 -12.72
N GLN A 317 6.41 -3.34 -11.69
CA GLN A 317 6.07 -3.70 -10.32
C GLN A 317 4.56 -3.54 -10.08
N PRO A 318 3.93 -4.45 -9.32
CA PRO A 318 2.53 -4.26 -8.94
C PRO A 318 2.38 -3.01 -8.07
N GLY A 319 1.48 -2.12 -8.47
CA GLY A 319 1.13 -0.91 -7.72
C GLY A 319 -0.10 -1.10 -6.84
N ILE A 320 -1.03 -1.92 -7.31
CA ILE A 320 -2.32 -2.22 -6.66
C ILE A 320 -2.50 -3.74 -6.59
N ILE A 321 -3.08 -4.20 -5.49
CA ILE A 321 -3.65 -5.55 -5.35
C ILE A 321 -5.15 -5.43 -5.17
N ALA A 322 -5.91 -6.23 -5.92
CA ALA A 322 -7.35 -6.28 -5.86
C ALA A 322 -7.83 -7.68 -5.50
N TRP A 323 -8.80 -7.76 -4.59
CA TRP A 323 -9.38 -9.01 -4.12
C TRP A 323 -10.89 -8.96 -4.20
N ASP A 324 -11.48 -10.08 -4.62
CA ASP A 324 -12.86 -10.44 -4.41
C ASP A 324 -12.90 -11.68 -3.51
N PHE A 325 -13.36 -11.48 -2.29
CA PHE A 325 -13.65 -12.54 -1.33
C PHE A 325 -15.17 -12.66 -1.16
N GLU A 326 -15.67 -13.88 -1.17
CA GLU A 326 -17.07 -14.17 -0.81
C GLU A 326 -17.12 -14.84 0.56
N LEU A 327 -17.97 -14.33 1.45
CA LEU A 327 -18.23 -14.98 2.73
C LEU A 327 -19.18 -16.17 2.52
N ARG A 328 -18.73 -17.37 2.85
CA ARG A 328 -19.57 -18.58 2.69
C ARG A 328 -20.87 -18.44 3.47
N PRO A 329 -22.00 -18.89 2.89
CA PRO A 329 -23.16 -19.22 3.69
C PRO A 329 -22.76 -20.22 4.77
N ASP A 330 -23.28 -20.07 5.97
CA ASP A 330 -23.10 -21.07 7.03
C ASP A 330 -23.55 -22.42 6.49
N VAL A 331 -22.67 -23.44 6.62
CA VAL A 331 -22.94 -24.83 6.25
C VAL A 331 -23.66 -25.51 7.38
#